data_cfe37a0adcb2543240203da9d4e9f4d4
#
_entry.id   cfe37a0adcb2543240203da9d4e9f4d4
#
_cell.length_a   1.000
_cell.length_b   1.000
_cell.length_c   1.000
_cell.angle_alpha   90.00
_cell.angle_beta   90.00
_cell.angle_gamma   90.00
#
_symmetry.space_group_name_H-M   'P 1'
#
loop_
_entity.id
_entity.type
_entity.pdbx_description
1 polymer ?
#
loop_
_entity_poly.entity_id
_entity_poly.type
_entity_poly.pdbx_seq_one_letter_code
_entity_poly.pdbx_strand_id
1 'polypeptide(L)'
;MKTDTQIKFDTIVKEGFTPVLKPLSFKKKALNYYRRLAEVGHIINIQKSSYGDRDNIRFRINIGIFEPKFWSVSHTGQLPDYPTEPVCLIRKTINDLRGRKDLWYEIHNYTDEQKLIKEIQEDIQQYILPFFDQLDSVEKILLALEKDSN
;
A
#
# COMPACT_ATOMS: atom_id res chain seq x y z
N MET A 1 -19.14 -19.30 -3.43
CA MET A 1 -19.89 -18.06 -3.19
C MET A 1 -19.23 -17.27 -2.07
N LYS A 2 -19.19 -15.94 -2.21
CA LYS A 2 -18.58 -15.08 -1.18
C LYS A 2 -19.50 -14.93 0.02
N THR A 3 -18.91 -14.88 1.22
CA THR A 3 -19.64 -14.58 2.45
C THR A 3 -19.95 -13.06 2.50
N ASP A 4 -20.85 -12.67 3.40
CA ASP A 4 -21.17 -11.26 3.62
C ASP A 4 -19.92 -10.47 4.01
N THR A 5 -19.04 -11.06 4.82
CA THR A 5 -17.76 -10.43 5.22
C THR A 5 -16.84 -10.23 4.02
N GLN A 6 -16.77 -11.19 3.11
CA GLN A 6 -15.97 -11.07 1.89
C GLN A 6 -16.51 -9.96 0.97
N ILE A 7 -17.82 -9.85 0.87
CA ILE A 7 -18.47 -8.78 0.11
C ILE A 7 -18.17 -7.41 0.75
N LYS A 8 -18.24 -7.31 2.08
CA LYS A 8 -17.84 -6.09 2.80
C LYS A 8 -16.40 -5.71 2.54
N PHE A 9 -15.50 -6.69 2.58
CA PHE A 9 -14.08 -6.46 2.29
C PHE A 9 -13.89 -5.86 0.89
N ASP A 10 -14.54 -6.45 -0.12
CA ASP A 10 -14.43 -5.95 -1.50
C ASP A 10 -14.94 -4.50 -1.60
N THR A 11 -16.05 -4.19 -0.94
CA THR A 11 -16.63 -2.84 -0.91
C THR A 11 -15.70 -1.85 -0.22
N ILE A 12 -15.15 -2.22 0.94
CA ILE A 12 -14.27 -1.36 1.72
C ILE A 12 -12.96 -1.07 0.96
N VAL A 13 -12.39 -2.07 0.29
CA VAL A 13 -11.21 -1.87 -0.55
C VAL A 13 -11.54 -0.90 -1.70
N LYS A 14 -12.62 -1.17 -2.42
CA LYS A 14 -13.03 -0.33 -3.55
C LYS A 14 -13.30 1.11 -3.13
N GLU A 15 -14.08 1.31 -2.08
CA GLU A 15 -14.52 2.65 -1.66
C GLU A 15 -13.50 3.37 -0.78
N GLY A 16 -12.65 2.62 -0.07
CA GLY A 16 -11.63 3.20 0.80
C GLY A 16 -10.37 3.63 0.07
N PHE A 17 -9.97 2.91 -0.96
CA PHE A 17 -8.71 3.16 -1.66
C PHE A 17 -8.88 3.85 -3.01
N THR A 18 -9.77 3.34 -3.86
CA THR A 18 -9.88 3.79 -5.25
C THR A 18 -10.23 5.29 -5.38
N PRO A 19 -11.22 5.83 -4.64
CA PRO A 19 -11.58 7.25 -4.81
C PRO A 19 -10.44 8.21 -4.46
N VAL A 20 -9.55 7.82 -3.54
CA VAL A 20 -8.40 8.64 -3.14
C VAL A 20 -7.24 8.47 -4.11
N LEU A 21 -6.99 7.24 -4.57
CA LEU A 21 -5.78 6.90 -5.31
C LEU A 21 -5.91 7.05 -6.82
N LYS A 22 -7.08 6.76 -7.39
CA LYS A 22 -7.28 6.86 -8.84
C LYS A 22 -7.03 8.27 -9.38
N PRO A 23 -7.50 9.36 -8.73
CA PRO A 23 -7.19 10.72 -9.20
C PRO A 23 -5.71 11.06 -9.16
N LEU A 24 -4.91 10.33 -8.39
CA LEU A 24 -3.46 10.52 -8.24
C LEU A 24 -2.67 9.60 -9.17
N SER A 25 -3.31 9.04 -10.18
CA SER A 25 -2.73 8.19 -11.22
C SER A 25 -2.34 6.78 -10.77
N PHE A 26 -2.83 6.33 -9.63
CA PHE A 26 -2.66 4.94 -9.23
C PHE A 26 -3.59 4.03 -10.04
N LYS A 27 -3.06 2.91 -10.50
CA LYS A 27 -3.81 1.87 -11.20
C LYS A 27 -3.95 0.65 -10.30
N LYS A 28 -5.15 0.09 -10.22
CA LYS A 28 -5.43 -1.07 -9.39
C LYS A 28 -5.22 -2.37 -10.17
N LYS A 29 -4.56 -3.33 -9.53
CA LYS A 29 -4.46 -4.70 -10.03
C LYS A 29 -4.54 -5.65 -8.83
N ALA A 30 -5.60 -6.45 -8.76
CA ALA A 30 -5.91 -7.28 -7.58
C ALA A 30 -5.91 -6.43 -6.31
N LEU A 31 -5.12 -6.75 -5.31
CA LEU A 31 -5.01 -6.00 -4.05
C LEU A 31 -3.82 -5.04 -4.04
N ASN A 32 -3.45 -4.52 -5.21
CA ASN A 32 -2.33 -3.60 -5.36
C ASN A 32 -2.77 -2.33 -6.08
N TYR A 33 -2.12 -1.22 -5.72
CA TYR A 33 -2.22 0.06 -6.42
C TYR A 33 -0.82 0.52 -6.76
N TYR A 34 -0.60 0.93 -7.99
CA TYR A 34 0.71 1.34 -8.48
C TYR A 34 0.62 2.59 -9.32
N ARG A 35 1.56 3.52 -9.13
CA ARG A 35 1.76 4.64 -10.06
C ARG A 35 3.23 4.77 -10.39
N ARG A 36 3.52 5.16 -11.63
CA ARG A 36 4.87 5.45 -12.09
C ARG A 36 5.06 6.96 -12.19
N LEU A 37 6.08 7.47 -11.51
CA LEU A 37 6.58 8.82 -11.67
C LEU A 37 7.78 8.82 -12.62
N ALA A 38 8.41 9.98 -12.87
CA ALA A 38 9.52 10.06 -13.82
C ALA A 38 10.66 9.11 -13.47
N GLU A 39 11.04 9.02 -12.19
CA GLU A 39 12.20 8.24 -11.75
C GLU A 39 11.87 7.05 -10.86
N VAL A 40 10.71 7.05 -10.24
CA VAL A 40 10.36 6.06 -9.22
C VAL A 40 8.91 5.60 -9.38
N GLY A 41 8.57 4.47 -8.77
CA GLY A 41 7.21 3.98 -8.66
C GLY A 41 6.76 3.93 -7.21
N HIS A 42 5.48 4.16 -6.98
CA HIS A 42 4.86 4.05 -5.66
C HIS A 42 3.85 2.90 -5.67
N ILE A 43 3.96 2.02 -4.68
CA ILE A 43 3.12 0.82 -4.59
C ILE A 43 2.42 0.78 -3.25
N ILE A 44 1.13 0.47 -3.28
CA ILE A 44 0.33 0.15 -2.10
C ILE A 44 -0.18 -1.27 -2.28
N ASN A 45 0.08 -2.13 -1.30
CA ASN A 45 -0.39 -3.51 -1.30
C ASN A 45 -1.29 -3.75 -0.10
N ILE A 46 -2.42 -4.42 -0.32
CA ILE A 46 -3.35 -4.81 0.73
C ILE A 46 -3.11 -6.29 1.01
N GLN A 47 -2.61 -6.60 2.19
CA GLN A 47 -2.26 -7.97 2.58
C GLN A 47 -3.25 -8.52 3.59
N LYS A 48 -3.95 -9.57 3.20
CA LYS A 48 -4.81 -10.32 4.13
C LYS A 48 -3.98 -11.17 5.07
N SER A 49 -4.40 -11.24 6.34
CA SER A 49 -3.80 -12.14 7.31
C SER A 49 -4.20 -13.60 7.02
N SER A 50 -3.26 -14.52 7.20
CA SER A 50 -3.54 -15.94 7.13
C SER A 50 -4.32 -16.46 8.35
N TYR A 51 -4.43 -15.66 9.40
CA TYR A 51 -5.14 -16.01 10.62
C TYR A 51 -6.64 -15.70 10.56
N GLY A 52 -7.10 -15.02 9.53
CA GLY A 52 -8.51 -14.79 9.35
C GLY A 52 -9.21 -15.98 8.72
N ASP A 53 -10.53 -15.90 8.61
CA ASP A 53 -11.35 -16.88 7.90
C ASP A 53 -12.34 -16.14 7.00
N ARG A 54 -13.33 -16.86 6.45
CA ARG A 54 -14.31 -16.27 5.52
C ARG A 54 -15.22 -15.24 6.19
N ASP A 55 -15.36 -15.31 7.52
CA ASP A 55 -16.28 -14.46 8.29
C ASP A 55 -15.56 -13.43 9.15
N ASN A 56 -14.23 -13.48 9.19
CA ASN A 56 -13.41 -12.53 9.92
C ASN A 56 -12.13 -12.29 9.11
N ILE A 57 -12.07 -11.16 8.40
CA ILE A 57 -10.95 -10.81 7.54
C ILE A 57 -10.12 -9.74 8.23
N ARG A 58 -8.83 -9.99 8.33
CA ARG A 58 -7.85 -9.02 8.83
C ARG A 58 -6.89 -8.67 7.71
N PHE A 59 -6.56 -7.40 7.57
CA PHE A 59 -5.60 -6.98 6.56
C PHE A 59 -4.76 -5.81 7.05
N ARG A 60 -3.62 -5.62 6.40
CA ARG A 60 -2.76 -4.47 6.62
C ARG A 60 -2.36 -3.86 5.29
N ILE A 61 -1.81 -2.66 5.35
CA ILE A 61 -1.37 -1.93 4.16
C ILE A 61 0.15 -1.93 4.14
N ASN A 62 0.73 -2.46 3.06
CA ASN A 62 2.16 -2.42 2.79
C ASN A 62 2.44 -1.35 1.74
N ILE A 63 3.57 -0.66 1.86
CA ILE A 63 3.93 0.47 1.03
C ILE A 63 5.33 0.23 0.48
N GLY A 64 5.53 0.45 -0.82
CA GLY A 64 6.80 0.25 -1.47
C GLY A 64 7.19 1.40 -2.38
N ILE A 65 8.48 1.69 -2.43
CA ILE A 65 9.08 2.62 -3.38
C ILE A 65 9.92 1.79 -4.35
N PHE A 66 9.50 1.76 -5.61
CA PHE A 66 10.21 1.05 -6.68
C PHE A 66 11.18 2.00 -7.36
N GLU A 67 12.46 1.59 -7.43
CA GLU A 67 13.50 2.34 -8.12
C GLU A 67 14.14 1.42 -9.17
N PRO A 68 14.07 1.78 -10.47
CA PRO A 68 14.51 0.88 -11.55
C PRO A 68 15.98 0.46 -11.50
N LYS A 69 16.88 1.37 -11.12
CA LYS A 69 18.31 1.07 -11.06
C LYS A 69 18.61 0.04 -9.97
N PHE A 70 17.97 0.18 -8.82
CA PHE A 70 18.10 -0.78 -7.73
C PHE A 70 17.58 -2.16 -8.18
N TRP A 71 16.41 -2.18 -8.83
CA TRP A 71 15.84 -3.42 -9.33
C TRP A 71 16.80 -4.12 -10.29
N SER A 72 17.46 -3.35 -11.17
CA SER A 72 18.37 -3.89 -12.20
C SER A 72 19.66 -4.48 -11.61
N VAL A 73 20.03 -4.17 -10.36
CA VAL A 73 21.18 -4.75 -9.70
C VAL A 73 21.02 -6.26 -9.49
N SER A 74 19.81 -6.69 -9.13
CA SER A 74 19.54 -8.09 -8.78
C SER A 74 18.63 -8.83 -9.78
N HIS A 75 18.21 -8.15 -10.85
CA HIS A 75 17.32 -8.74 -11.84
C HIS A 75 17.84 -8.48 -13.25
N THR A 76 17.60 -9.44 -14.15
CA THR A 76 17.92 -9.31 -15.56
C THR A 76 16.65 -9.18 -16.38
N GLY A 77 16.79 -8.63 -17.59
CA GLY A 77 15.67 -8.48 -18.51
C GLY A 77 14.97 -7.16 -18.39
N GLN A 78 13.76 -7.12 -18.93
CA GLN A 78 12.97 -5.90 -19.01
C GLN A 78 12.35 -5.53 -17.66
N LEU A 79 12.32 -4.22 -17.36
CA LEU A 79 11.64 -3.73 -16.16
C LEU A 79 10.16 -4.14 -16.17
N PRO A 80 9.61 -4.53 -15.01
CA PRO A 80 8.19 -4.85 -14.94
C PRO A 80 7.33 -3.60 -15.16
N ASP A 81 6.25 -3.75 -15.94
CA ASP A 81 5.28 -2.67 -16.13
C ASP A 81 4.49 -2.38 -14.85
N TYR A 82 4.29 -3.41 -14.04
CA TYR A 82 3.56 -3.30 -12.78
C TYR A 82 4.35 -4.02 -11.68
N PRO A 83 5.34 -3.32 -11.08
CA PRO A 83 6.14 -3.93 -10.01
C PRO A 83 5.30 -4.29 -8.78
N THR A 84 5.76 -5.30 -8.06
CA THR A 84 5.12 -5.70 -6.80
C THR A 84 5.92 -5.19 -5.60
N GLU A 85 5.27 -5.09 -4.45
CA GLU A 85 5.88 -4.51 -3.25
C GLU A 85 7.18 -5.22 -2.82
N PRO A 86 7.29 -6.58 -2.89
CA PRO A 86 8.52 -7.25 -2.46
C PRO A 86 9.78 -6.89 -3.23
N VAL A 87 9.68 -6.35 -4.46
CA VAL A 87 10.86 -5.96 -5.25
C VAL A 87 11.24 -4.49 -5.07
N CYS A 88 10.59 -3.79 -4.15
CA CYS A 88 10.84 -2.38 -3.90
C CYS A 88 12.11 -2.14 -3.08
N LEU A 89 12.77 -1.01 -3.33
CA LEU A 89 13.94 -0.57 -2.58
C LEU A 89 13.58 -0.22 -1.14
N ILE A 90 12.49 0.50 -0.95
CA ILE A 90 12.02 0.89 0.37
C ILE A 90 10.68 0.21 0.61
N ARG A 91 10.54 -0.46 1.75
CA ARG A 91 9.35 -1.20 2.12
C ARG A 91 8.94 -0.82 3.54
N LYS A 92 7.72 -0.36 3.69
CA LYS A 92 7.13 0.04 4.98
C LYS A 92 5.73 -0.53 5.09
N THR A 93 5.23 -0.62 6.31
CA THR A 93 3.81 -0.88 6.57
C THR A 93 3.16 0.41 7.06
N ILE A 94 1.83 0.46 7.02
CA ILE A 94 1.11 1.60 7.61
C ILE A 94 1.45 1.75 9.10
N ASN A 95 1.75 0.66 9.78
CA ASN A 95 2.13 0.69 11.18
C ASN A 95 3.47 1.40 11.40
N ASP A 96 4.43 1.18 10.50
CA ASP A 96 5.71 1.89 10.55
C ASP A 96 5.50 3.40 10.47
N LEU A 97 4.60 3.84 9.59
CA LEU A 97 4.34 5.26 9.38
C LEU A 97 3.57 5.90 10.54
N ARG A 98 2.67 5.14 11.16
CA ARG A 98 1.88 5.62 12.30
C ARG A 98 2.61 5.49 13.63
N GLY A 99 3.74 4.77 13.66
CA GLY A 99 4.45 4.48 14.90
C GLY A 99 3.68 3.55 15.82
N ARG A 100 2.86 2.65 15.26
CA ARG A 100 2.07 1.66 16.01
C ARG A 100 2.46 0.27 15.56
N LYS A 101 2.45 -0.69 16.48
CA LYS A 101 2.82 -2.09 16.19
C LYS A 101 1.59 -2.97 16.10
N ASP A 102 1.68 -3.99 15.23
CA ASP A 102 0.74 -5.11 15.16
C ASP A 102 -0.72 -4.70 14.99
N LEU A 103 -0.97 -3.59 14.32
CA LEU A 103 -2.31 -3.13 14.05
C LEU A 103 -2.78 -3.66 12.69
N TRP A 104 -3.88 -4.39 12.73
CA TRP A 104 -4.56 -4.89 11.55
C TRP A 104 -5.93 -4.26 11.47
N TYR A 105 -6.39 -3.94 10.26
CA TYR A 105 -7.79 -3.60 10.04
C TYR A 105 -8.60 -4.89 10.09
N GLU A 106 -9.73 -4.87 10.76
CA GLU A 106 -10.57 -6.07 10.93
C GLU A 106 -11.96 -5.85 10.34
N ILE A 107 -12.45 -6.84 9.62
CA ILE A 107 -13.77 -6.83 9.02
C ILE A 107 -14.51 -8.11 9.41
N HIS A 108 -15.70 -7.93 9.95
CA HIS A 108 -16.63 -9.02 10.26
C HIS A 108 -18.06 -8.54 9.98
N ASN A 109 -19.08 -9.37 10.24
CA ASN A 109 -20.46 -9.05 9.91
C ASN A 109 -20.97 -7.75 10.53
N TYR A 110 -20.41 -7.35 11.69
CA TYR A 110 -20.84 -6.16 12.41
C TYR A 110 -20.01 -4.91 12.10
N THR A 111 -19.03 -5.02 11.21
CA THR A 111 -18.17 -3.89 10.88
C THR A 111 -18.99 -2.78 10.23
N ASP A 112 -18.84 -1.57 10.74
CA ASP A 112 -19.39 -0.36 10.15
C ASP A 112 -18.50 0.02 8.94
N GLU A 113 -19.03 -0.25 7.73
CA GLU A 113 -18.30 -0.02 6.48
C GLU A 113 -17.85 1.43 6.33
N GLN A 114 -18.77 2.37 6.58
CA GLN A 114 -18.49 3.79 6.38
C GLN A 114 -17.43 4.31 7.33
N LYS A 115 -17.45 3.84 8.56
CA LYS A 115 -16.44 4.21 9.55
C LYS A 115 -15.06 3.69 9.16
N LEU A 116 -14.97 2.45 8.72
CA LEU A 116 -13.69 1.87 8.30
C LEU A 116 -13.17 2.49 7.01
N ILE A 117 -14.05 2.75 6.05
CA ILE A 117 -13.69 3.46 4.82
C ILE A 117 -13.07 4.82 5.15
N LYS A 118 -13.69 5.57 6.05
CA LYS A 118 -13.19 6.87 6.47
C LYS A 118 -11.82 6.75 7.15
N GLU A 119 -11.64 5.77 8.02
CA GLU A 119 -10.36 5.51 8.69
C GLU A 119 -9.25 5.22 7.68
N ILE A 120 -9.52 4.36 6.70
CA ILE A 120 -8.57 4.02 5.65
C ILE A 120 -8.20 5.27 4.83
N GLN A 121 -9.19 6.07 4.43
CA GLN A 121 -8.94 7.28 3.66
C GLN A 121 -8.11 8.29 4.45
N GLU A 122 -8.38 8.44 5.73
CA GLU A 122 -7.58 9.30 6.61
C GLU A 122 -6.14 8.80 6.73
N ASP A 123 -5.96 7.50 6.90
CA ASP A 123 -4.62 6.90 6.99
C ASP A 123 -3.83 7.09 5.69
N ILE A 124 -4.47 6.93 4.54
CA ILE A 124 -3.82 7.18 3.25
C ILE A 124 -3.39 8.65 3.16
N GLN A 125 -4.29 9.57 3.47
CA GLN A 125 -4.05 11.00 3.32
C GLN A 125 -3.06 11.55 4.33
N GLN A 126 -3.07 11.04 5.56
CA GLN A 126 -2.23 11.57 6.64
C GLN A 126 -0.84 10.92 6.70
N TYR A 127 -0.72 9.68 6.28
CA TYR A 127 0.53 8.92 6.44
C TYR A 127 1.15 8.46 5.13
N ILE A 128 0.36 7.88 4.24
CA ILE A 128 0.89 7.26 3.02
C ILE A 128 1.28 8.31 1.98
N LEU A 129 0.36 9.21 1.64
CA LEU A 129 0.63 10.21 0.61
C LEU A 129 1.76 11.16 0.99
N PRO A 130 1.85 11.67 2.24
CA PRO A 130 3.01 12.48 2.64
C PRO A 130 4.32 11.72 2.56
N PHE A 131 4.33 10.42 2.91
CA PHE A 131 5.51 9.57 2.77
C PHE A 131 5.94 9.48 1.31
N PHE A 132 5.01 9.23 0.39
CA PHE A 132 5.30 9.18 -1.04
C PHE A 132 5.80 10.51 -1.59
N ASP A 133 5.25 11.64 -1.12
CA ASP A 133 5.67 12.96 -1.57
C ASP A 133 7.12 13.27 -1.17
N GLN A 134 7.60 12.68 -0.10
CA GLN A 134 8.99 12.81 0.33
C GLN A 134 9.94 11.91 -0.45
N LEU A 135 9.41 10.95 -1.23
CA LEU A 135 10.19 9.94 -1.93
C LEU A 135 9.74 9.83 -3.40
N ASP A 136 9.60 10.97 -4.07
CA ASP A 136 9.15 11.03 -5.45
C ASP A 136 10.27 11.20 -6.47
N SER A 137 11.53 11.17 -6.02
CA SER A 137 12.71 11.26 -6.89
C SER A 137 13.86 10.45 -6.31
N VAL A 138 14.83 10.12 -7.18
CA VAL A 138 16.05 9.40 -6.75
C VAL A 138 16.81 10.22 -5.73
N GLU A 139 16.95 11.54 -5.93
CA GLU A 139 17.62 12.41 -5.00
C GLU A 139 17.04 12.36 -3.59
N LYS A 140 15.71 12.43 -3.49
CA LYS A 140 15.02 12.35 -2.20
C LYS A 140 15.19 11.00 -1.53
N ILE A 141 15.19 9.91 -2.32
CA ILE A 141 15.43 8.56 -1.80
C ILE A 141 16.85 8.45 -1.23
N LEU A 142 17.85 8.94 -1.95
CA LEU A 142 19.24 8.89 -1.49
C LEU A 142 19.42 9.68 -0.20
N LEU A 143 18.80 10.85 -0.09
CA LEU A 143 18.84 11.64 1.14
C LEU A 143 18.20 10.91 2.32
N ALA A 144 17.06 10.24 2.08
CA ALA A 144 16.37 9.47 3.11
C ALA A 144 17.22 8.30 3.60
N LEU A 145 17.85 7.55 2.67
CA LEU A 145 18.71 6.42 3.00
C LEU A 145 19.98 6.88 3.76
N GLU A 146 20.53 8.01 3.39
CA GLU A 146 21.67 8.59 4.08
C GLU A 146 21.33 8.96 5.53
N LYS A 147 20.15 9.53 5.77
CA LYS A 147 19.66 9.83 7.10
C LYS A 147 19.49 8.58 7.96
N ASP A 148 18.93 7.51 7.37
CA ASP A 148 18.70 6.27 8.10
C ASP A 148 20.00 5.55 8.48
N SER A 149 21.11 5.78 7.75
CA SER A 149 22.39 5.16 8.04
C SER A 149 23.21 5.92 9.10
N ASN A 150 22.78 7.08 9.51
CA ASN A 150 23.38 7.84 10.59
C ASN A 150 22.63 7.52 11.91
#